data_ccd3788e91a962dbe59c558a04e99722
#
_entry.id   ccd3788e91a962dbe59c558a04e99722
#
_cell.length_a   1.000
_cell.length_b   1.000
_cell.length_c   1.000
_cell.angle_alpha   90.00
_cell.angle_beta   90.00
_cell.angle_gamma   90.00
#
_symmetry.space_group_name_H-M   'P 1'
#
loop_
_entity.id
_entity.type
_entity.pdbx_description
1 polymer ?
#
loop_
_entity_poly.entity_id
_entity_poly.type
_entity_poly.pdbx_seq_one_letter_code
_entity_poly.pdbx_strand_id
1 'polypeptide(L)'
;MEAYFSKEVVLRTHGLSKKFGKRWAAKDLNLEVYRGDVFCFLGPNGAGKSTTIRMILTLLTPSAGSIEIFGMDLHKHRRAVLSQVCGIVEKPDFYLYLSAYKNLEILGSMTRRVQKEEIMEALEVVGLTSRAFEKVKTFSHGMKQRLGIAQALFTKPQLIILDEPTTGLDPQGMKEVRGLIKELASERGMTIFLSSHLLSEVELVATRMAVINRGELIAQGFVSELLDKEPMEYSIQVSPLDSAVELLGKLTWVKLLSAEDGKIELRVEPGHASELNRFLVSNDIEVLSFYPHRTLEDFFLKITEGTSEI
;
A
#
# COMPACT_ATOMS: atom_id res chain seq x y z
N MET A 1 -3.96 -3.87 -19.88
CA MET A 1 -3.89 -3.02 -18.69
C MET A 1 -2.55 -2.30 -18.51
N GLU A 2 -1.45 -2.77 -19.08
CA GLU A 2 -0.10 -2.15 -18.99
C GLU A 2 0.05 -0.74 -19.62
N ALA A 3 -0.84 -0.35 -20.50
CA ALA A 3 -0.71 0.90 -21.28
C ALA A 3 -0.99 2.20 -20.49
N TYR A 4 -1.45 2.12 -19.25
CA TYR A 4 -1.85 3.29 -18.46
C TYR A 4 -0.85 3.71 -17.37
N PHE A 5 0.19 2.91 -17.10
CA PHE A 5 1.18 3.27 -16.08
C PHE A 5 2.38 3.99 -16.70
N SER A 6 2.75 5.11 -16.10
CA SER A 6 3.94 5.87 -16.49
C SER A 6 5.21 5.02 -16.29
N LYS A 7 6.15 5.11 -17.23
CA LYS A 7 7.50 4.55 -17.09
C LYS A 7 8.46 5.53 -16.38
N GLU A 8 7.99 6.72 -16.02
CA GLU A 8 8.80 7.75 -15.35
C GLU A 8 9.00 7.38 -13.88
N VAL A 9 10.26 7.16 -13.49
CA VAL A 9 10.62 6.90 -12.10
C VAL A 9 10.61 8.20 -11.32
N VAL A 10 9.78 8.26 -10.28
CA VAL A 10 9.64 9.40 -9.38
C VAL A 10 10.57 9.29 -8.18
N LEU A 11 10.74 8.08 -7.64
CA LEU A 11 11.66 7.80 -6.53
C LEU A 11 12.46 6.55 -6.83
N ARG A 12 13.78 6.64 -6.67
CA ARG A 12 14.70 5.51 -6.77
C ARG A 12 15.68 5.51 -5.62
N THR A 13 15.98 4.34 -5.09
CA THR A 13 17.05 4.16 -4.12
C THR A 13 18.11 3.22 -4.67
N HIS A 14 19.39 3.50 -4.37
CA HIS A 14 20.54 2.71 -4.81
C HIS A 14 21.31 2.24 -3.59
N GLY A 15 21.21 0.96 -3.26
CA GLY A 15 21.92 0.36 -2.13
C GLY A 15 21.62 1.02 -0.79
N LEU A 16 20.40 1.58 -0.62
CA LEU A 16 20.06 2.40 0.53
C LEU A 16 20.14 1.59 1.82
N SER A 17 20.98 2.02 2.74
CA SER A 17 21.27 1.25 3.94
C SER A 17 21.31 2.12 5.19
N LYS A 18 20.83 1.57 6.31
CA LYS A 18 20.93 2.20 7.63
C LYS A 18 21.28 1.19 8.71
N LYS A 19 22.35 1.50 9.43
CA LYS A 19 22.85 0.69 10.55
C LYS A 19 22.74 1.46 11.85
N PHE A 20 22.23 0.82 12.88
CA PHE A 20 22.24 1.30 14.26
C PHE A 20 23.08 0.35 15.12
N GLY A 21 24.25 0.80 15.55
CA GLY A 21 25.22 -0.05 16.21
C GLY A 21 25.59 -1.27 15.36
N LYS A 22 25.23 -2.49 15.81
CA LYS A 22 25.47 -3.73 15.05
C LYS A 22 24.30 -4.16 14.17
N ARG A 23 23.09 -3.59 14.35
CA ARG A 23 21.86 -3.99 13.65
C ARG A 23 21.65 -3.15 12.39
N TRP A 24 21.39 -3.82 11.28
CA TRP A 24 20.86 -3.20 10.06
C TRP A 24 19.35 -3.02 10.21
N ALA A 25 18.88 -1.78 10.05
CA ALA A 25 17.46 -1.46 9.97
C ALA A 25 16.99 -1.40 8.51
N ALA A 26 17.90 -1.11 7.58
CA ALA A 26 17.73 -1.21 6.15
C ALA A 26 19.10 -1.61 5.57
N LYS A 27 19.11 -2.54 4.60
CA LYS A 27 20.34 -3.06 4.00
C LYS A 27 20.13 -3.26 2.51
N ASP A 28 20.92 -2.53 1.73
CA ASP A 28 20.97 -2.61 0.26
C ASP A 28 19.61 -2.49 -0.44
N LEU A 29 18.75 -1.55 0.00
CA LEU A 29 17.42 -1.36 -0.56
C LEU A 29 17.51 -0.65 -1.91
N ASN A 30 16.98 -1.30 -2.94
CA ASN A 30 16.89 -0.82 -4.31
C ASN A 30 15.41 -0.71 -4.71
N LEU A 31 14.79 0.43 -4.47
CA LEU A 31 13.37 0.69 -4.70
C LEU A 31 13.15 1.54 -5.94
N GLU A 32 12.07 1.29 -6.67
CA GLU A 32 11.59 2.12 -7.77
C GLU A 32 10.10 2.39 -7.62
N VAL A 33 9.75 3.68 -7.61
CA VAL A 33 8.36 4.17 -7.59
C VAL A 33 8.12 4.99 -8.83
N TYR A 34 7.04 4.73 -9.53
CA TYR A 34 6.73 5.36 -10.79
C TYR A 34 5.63 6.42 -10.63
N ARG A 35 5.58 7.37 -11.57
CA ARG A 35 4.57 8.44 -11.55
C ARG A 35 3.15 7.87 -11.58
N GLY A 36 2.31 8.35 -10.65
CA GLY A 36 0.92 7.92 -10.52
C GLY A 36 0.74 6.61 -9.76
N ASP A 37 1.82 5.97 -9.29
CA ASP A 37 1.72 4.79 -8.43
C ASP A 37 1.06 5.12 -7.09
N VAL A 38 0.25 4.20 -6.60
CA VAL A 38 0.06 3.98 -5.17
C VAL A 38 1.00 2.84 -4.79
N PHE A 39 2.22 3.21 -4.39
CA PHE A 39 3.27 2.26 -4.03
C PHE A 39 3.21 1.92 -2.56
N CYS A 40 3.05 0.64 -2.24
CA CYS A 40 3.02 0.16 -0.87
C CYS A 40 4.34 -0.49 -0.44
N PHE A 41 4.92 -0.01 0.65
CA PHE A 41 6.09 -0.59 1.30
C PHE A 41 5.64 -1.48 2.46
N LEU A 42 5.50 -2.77 2.20
CA LEU A 42 4.89 -3.77 3.05
C LEU A 42 5.92 -4.53 3.89
N GLY A 43 5.62 -4.78 5.14
CA GLY A 43 6.47 -5.62 6.00
C GLY A 43 6.02 -5.62 7.46
N PRO A 44 6.49 -6.60 8.25
CA PRO A 44 6.16 -6.69 9.67
C PRO A 44 6.68 -5.50 10.47
N ASN A 45 6.22 -5.39 11.71
CA ASN A 45 6.74 -4.39 12.62
C ASN A 45 8.24 -4.61 12.87
N GLY A 46 9.02 -3.52 12.78
CA GLY A 46 10.48 -3.59 12.93
C GLY A 46 11.23 -4.05 11.67
N ALA A 47 10.57 -4.27 10.52
CA ALA A 47 11.21 -4.64 9.26
C ALA A 47 12.08 -3.53 8.64
N GLY A 48 11.95 -2.28 9.09
CA GLY A 48 12.72 -1.15 8.55
C GLY A 48 11.91 -0.09 7.80
N LYS A 49 10.58 -0.23 7.71
CA LYS A 49 9.68 0.66 6.96
C LYS A 49 9.85 2.13 7.32
N SER A 50 9.55 2.49 8.57
CA SER A 50 9.67 3.89 9.05
C SER A 50 11.10 4.43 8.99
N THR A 51 12.10 3.56 9.16
CA THR A 51 13.52 3.95 8.99
C THR A 51 13.78 4.37 7.55
N THR A 52 13.30 3.61 6.58
CA THR A 52 13.44 3.91 5.15
C THR A 52 12.70 5.19 4.78
N ILE A 53 11.46 5.35 5.24
CA ILE A 53 10.67 6.59 5.05
C ILE A 53 11.39 7.81 5.63
N ARG A 54 11.94 7.70 6.84
CA ARG A 54 12.69 8.81 7.45
C ARG A 54 13.95 9.17 6.67
N MET A 55 14.62 8.20 6.03
CA MET A 55 15.75 8.48 5.13
C MET A 55 15.29 9.20 3.86
N ILE A 56 14.20 8.77 3.24
CA ILE A 56 13.62 9.41 2.05
C ILE A 56 13.20 10.85 2.35
N LEU A 57 12.65 11.10 3.53
CA LEU A 57 12.26 12.45 3.98
C LEU A 57 13.41 13.27 4.59
N THR A 58 14.66 12.78 4.53
CA THR A 58 15.86 13.44 5.09
C THR A 58 15.79 13.69 6.61
N LEU A 59 14.93 12.98 7.32
CA LEU A 59 14.83 12.99 8.79
C LEU A 59 15.90 12.11 9.44
N LEU A 60 16.52 11.24 8.64
CA LEU A 60 17.56 10.33 9.03
C LEU A 60 18.60 10.21 7.91
N THR A 61 19.89 10.36 8.25
CA THR A 61 20.98 10.19 7.27
C THR A 61 21.24 8.71 7.02
N PRO A 62 21.27 8.25 5.74
CA PRO A 62 21.71 6.90 5.39
C PRO A 62 23.11 6.59 5.89
N SER A 63 23.40 5.31 6.17
CA SER A 63 24.76 4.82 6.44
C SER A 63 25.51 4.52 5.14
N ALA A 64 24.80 4.15 4.07
CA ALA A 64 25.33 3.94 2.71
C ALA A 64 24.19 4.06 1.68
N GLY A 65 24.56 4.15 0.40
CA GLY A 65 23.63 4.28 -0.71
C GLY A 65 23.17 5.71 -0.97
N SER A 66 22.27 5.86 -1.95
CA SER A 66 21.75 7.17 -2.38
C SER A 66 20.25 7.10 -2.67
N ILE A 67 19.63 8.26 -2.70
CA ILE A 67 18.20 8.44 -3.01
C ILE A 67 18.10 9.48 -4.11
N GLU A 68 17.34 9.14 -5.14
CA GLU A 68 17.01 10.03 -6.25
C GLU A 68 15.49 10.24 -6.28
N ILE A 69 15.03 11.49 -6.37
CA ILE A 69 13.62 11.83 -6.49
C ILE A 69 13.48 12.84 -7.63
N PHE A 70 12.55 12.58 -8.57
CA PHE A 70 12.36 13.38 -9.80
C PHE A 70 13.66 13.55 -10.61
N GLY A 71 14.49 12.50 -10.70
CA GLY A 71 15.79 12.55 -11.39
C GLY A 71 16.87 13.36 -10.68
N MET A 72 16.62 13.83 -9.46
CA MET A 72 17.56 14.63 -8.68
C MET A 72 18.09 13.84 -7.48
N ASP A 73 19.41 13.86 -7.29
CA ASP A 73 20.04 13.34 -6.08
C ASP A 73 19.54 14.14 -4.85
N LEU A 74 18.91 13.43 -3.92
CA LEU A 74 18.27 14.03 -2.75
C LEU A 74 19.25 14.77 -1.84
N HIS A 75 20.48 14.28 -1.71
CA HIS A 75 21.48 14.91 -0.86
C HIS A 75 21.98 16.23 -1.46
N LYS A 76 22.21 16.26 -2.80
CA LYS A 76 22.73 17.44 -3.52
C LYS A 76 21.64 18.50 -3.72
N HIS A 77 20.40 18.09 -3.97
CA HIS A 77 19.28 18.97 -4.34
C HIS A 77 18.14 18.97 -3.31
N ARG A 78 18.47 18.78 -2.03
CA ARG A 78 17.52 18.57 -0.93
C ARG A 78 16.34 19.54 -0.94
N ARG A 79 16.61 20.87 -1.09
CA ARG A 79 15.55 21.88 -1.04
C ARG A 79 14.61 21.79 -2.25
N ALA A 80 15.15 21.62 -3.43
CA ALA A 80 14.37 21.50 -4.68
C ALA A 80 13.49 20.23 -4.67
N VAL A 81 14.04 19.12 -4.18
CA VAL A 81 13.30 17.86 -4.06
C VAL A 81 12.19 17.97 -3.01
N LEU A 82 12.51 18.40 -1.79
CA LEU A 82 11.54 18.46 -0.69
C LEU A 82 10.45 19.51 -0.90
N SER A 83 10.63 20.48 -1.79
CA SER A 83 9.54 21.40 -2.16
C SER A 83 8.41 20.72 -2.96
N GLN A 84 8.65 19.52 -3.49
CA GLN A 84 7.70 18.73 -4.29
C GLN A 84 7.25 17.45 -3.58
N VAL A 85 7.77 17.19 -2.38
CA VAL A 85 7.47 16.01 -1.57
C VAL A 85 6.82 16.45 -0.27
N CYS A 86 5.76 15.77 0.14
CA CYS A 86 5.23 15.90 1.49
C CYS A 86 5.18 14.53 2.17
N GLY A 87 5.50 14.50 3.45
CA GLY A 87 5.48 13.27 4.25
C GLY A 87 4.70 13.43 5.54
N ILE A 88 3.90 12.41 5.86
CA ILE A 88 3.27 12.24 7.17
C ILE A 88 3.93 11.02 7.80
N VAL A 89 4.81 11.28 8.77
CA VAL A 89 5.52 10.25 9.54
C VAL A 89 4.90 10.22 10.91
N GLU A 90 4.41 9.05 11.33
CA GLU A 90 3.65 8.89 12.57
C GLU A 90 2.27 9.59 12.51
N LYS A 91 1.65 9.79 13.68
CA LYS A 91 0.32 10.44 13.75
C LYS A 91 0.47 11.94 13.56
N PRO A 92 -0.39 12.57 12.74
CA PRO A 92 -0.42 14.03 12.66
C PRO A 92 -0.74 14.64 14.03
N ASP A 93 0.07 15.61 14.44
CA ASP A 93 -0.14 16.33 15.71
C ASP A 93 -0.76 17.71 15.44
N PHE A 94 -1.80 18.02 16.18
CA PHE A 94 -2.59 19.23 16.03
C PHE A 94 -2.83 19.92 17.37
N TYR A 95 -3.05 21.22 17.33
CA TYR A 95 -3.56 21.97 18.46
C TYR A 95 -5.03 21.61 18.71
N LEU A 96 -5.27 20.67 19.61
CA LEU A 96 -6.60 20.06 19.81
C LEU A 96 -7.69 21.06 20.22
N TYR A 97 -7.33 22.17 20.83
CA TYR A 97 -8.24 23.23 21.27
C TYR A 97 -8.60 24.24 20.15
N LEU A 98 -7.90 24.18 19.01
CA LEU A 98 -8.18 24.97 17.82
C LEU A 98 -9.06 24.20 16.83
N SER A 99 -9.72 24.94 15.93
CA SER A 99 -10.47 24.35 14.82
C SER A 99 -9.55 23.71 13.77
N ALA A 100 -10.11 22.85 12.91
CA ALA A 100 -9.40 22.30 11.77
C ALA A 100 -8.85 23.41 10.86
N TYR A 101 -9.69 24.36 10.52
CA TYR A 101 -9.29 25.56 9.76
C TYR A 101 -8.09 26.28 10.38
N LYS A 102 -8.15 26.56 11.70
CA LYS A 102 -7.07 27.31 12.37
C LYS A 102 -5.76 26.52 12.47
N ASN A 103 -5.85 25.19 12.65
CA ASN A 103 -4.67 24.34 12.56
C ASN A 103 -4.01 24.43 11.19
N LEU A 104 -4.79 24.27 10.11
CA LEU A 104 -4.27 24.35 8.75
C LEU A 104 -3.71 25.75 8.42
N GLU A 105 -4.34 26.81 8.89
CA GLU A 105 -3.86 28.19 8.73
C GLU A 105 -2.48 28.38 9.40
N ILE A 106 -2.31 27.92 10.64
CA ILE A 106 -1.03 28.02 11.36
C ILE A 106 0.04 27.20 10.68
N LEU A 107 -0.24 25.92 10.40
CA LEU A 107 0.74 25.01 9.81
C LEU A 107 1.10 25.40 8.36
N GLY A 108 0.12 25.83 7.58
CA GLY A 108 0.37 26.34 6.23
C GLY A 108 1.22 27.60 6.24
N SER A 109 1.02 28.52 7.20
CA SER A 109 1.78 29.76 7.33
C SER A 109 3.26 29.55 7.66
N MET A 110 3.65 28.38 8.16
CA MET A 110 5.07 28.02 8.39
C MET A 110 5.85 27.86 7.09
N THR A 111 5.18 27.54 5.99
CA THR A 111 5.81 27.35 4.68
C THR A 111 5.65 28.57 3.78
N ARG A 112 4.48 29.16 3.74
CA ARG A 112 4.11 30.33 2.97
C ARG A 112 2.79 30.92 3.48
N ARG A 113 2.46 32.12 3.03
CA ARG A 113 1.10 32.67 3.28
C ARG A 113 0.07 31.82 2.52
N VAL A 114 -0.87 31.23 3.26
CA VAL A 114 -1.98 30.41 2.71
C VAL A 114 -3.25 31.26 2.72
N GLN A 115 -4.00 31.23 1.62
CA GLN A 115 -5.27 31.93 1.51
C GLN A 115 -6.40 31.10 2.10
N LYS A 116 -7.51 31.75 2.49
CA LYS A 116 -8.69 31.09 3.06
C LYS A 116 -9.26 30.04 2.10
N GLU A 117 -9.29 30.36 0.83
CA GLU A 117 -9.80 29.52 -0.25
C GLU A 117 -9.00 28.23 -0.37
N GLU A 118 -7.68 28.29 -0.26
CA GLU A 118 -6.79 27.11 -0.31
C GLU A 118 -7.00 26.19 0.90
N ILE A 119 -7.28 26.76 2.08
CA ILE A 119 -7.59 25.97 3.28
C ILE A 119 -8.92 25.26 3.11
N MET A 120 -9.93 25.95 2.59
CA MET A 120 -11.26 25.37 2.37
C MET A 120 -11.22 24.30 1.29
N GLU A 121 -10.48 24.50 0.19
CA GLU A 121 -10.25 23.51 -0.85
C GLU A 121 -9.56 22.26 -0.28
N ALA A 122 -8.51 22.42 0.52
CA ALA A 122 -7.85 21.28 1.15
C ALA A 122 -8.78 20.51 2.10
N LEU A 123 -9.64 21.19 2.83
CA LEU A 123 -10.66 20.56 3.68
C LEU A 123 -11.75 19.85 2.86
N GLU A 124 -12.10 20.38 1.71
CA GLU A 124 -13.06 19.79 0.78
C GLU A 124 -12.52 18.48 0.22
N VAL A 125 -11.29 18.47 -0.27
CA VAL A 125 -10.61 17.28 -0.79
C VAL A 125 -10.62 16.13 0.20
N VAL A 126 -10.47 16.42 1.49
CA VAL A 126 -10.45 15.37 2.53
C VAL A 126 -11.82 15.15 3.19
N GLY A 127 -12.90 15.76 2.68
CA GLY A 127 -14.26 15.59 3.18
C GLY A 127 -14.48 16.16 4.59
N LEU A 128 -13.81 17.27 4.94
CA LEU A 128 -13.91 17.91 6.26
C LEU A 128 -14.47 19.33 6.23
N THR A 129 -15.04 19.78 5.11
CA THR A 129 -15.58 21.16 4.94
C THR A 129 -16.64 21.49 6.01
N SER A 130 -17.58 20.59 6.26
CA SER A 130 -18.64 20.78 7.28
C SER A 130 -18.11 20.89 8.70
N ARG A 131 -16.91 20.40 8.95
CA ARG A 131 -16.22 20.37 10.24
C ARG A 131 -15.08 21.39 10.35
N ALA A 132 -14.90 22.27 9.33
CA ALA A 132 -13.80 23.22 9.24
C ALA A 132 -13.58 24.06 10.51
N PHE A 133 -14.65 24.50 11.14
CA PHE A 133 -14.60 25.38 12.31
C PHE A 133 -14.79 24.67 13.65
N GLU A 134 -14.93 23.34 13.64
CA GLU A 134 -14.97 22.54 14.86
C GLU A 134 -13.58 22.28 15.41
N LYS A 135 -13.50 22.16 16.75
CA LYS A 135 -12.24 21.89 17.45
C LYS A 135 -11.74 20.48 17.15
N VAL A 136 -10.46 20.33 16.84
CA VAL A 136 -9.83 19.05 16.48
C VAL A 136 -9.92 18.01 17.62
N LYS A 137 -10.10 18.45 18.87
CA LYS A 137 -10.33 17.51 20.00
C LYS A 137 -11.56 16.62 19.82
N THR A 138 -12.55 17.06 19.04
CA THR A 138 -13.79 16.30 18.77
C THR A 138 -13.67 15.35 17.58
N PHE A 139 -12.54 15.37 16.87
CA PHE A 139 -12.31 14.57 15.68
C PHE A 139 -11.95 13.13 16.04
N SER A 140 -12.48 12.18 15.27
CA SER A 140 -12.04 10.78 15.30
C SER A 140 -10.58 10.68 14.82
N HIS A 141 -9.95 9.52 15.04
CA HIS A 141 -8.61 9.27 14.51
C HIS A 141 -8.57 9.38 12.97
N GLY A 142 -9.57 8.83 12.27
CA GLY A 142 -9.68 8.95 10.81
C GLY A 142 -9.83 10.40 10.33
N MET A 143 -10.62 11.22 11.02
CA MET A 143 -10.72 12.67 10.71
C MET A 143 -9.40 13.39 10.92
N LYS A 144 -8.63 13.07 11.97
CA LYS A 144 -7.30 13.64 12.20
C LYS A 144 -6.31 13.21 11.13
N GLN A 145 -6.36 11.95 10.71
CA GLN A 145 -5.53 11.44 9.63
C GLN A 145 -5.82 12.18 8.31
N ARG A 146 -7.10 12.34 7.95
CA ARG A 146 -7.51 13.10 6.77
C ARG A 146 -7.12 14.58 6.86
N LEU A 147 -7.21 15.20 8.04
CA LEU A 147 -6.73 16.56 8.26
C LEU A 147 -5.20 16.68 8.05
N GLY A 148 -4.41 15.65 8.42
CA GLY A 148 -2.98 15.58 8.11
C GLY A 148 -2.71 15.54 6.61
N ILE A 149 -3.51 14.77 5.87
CA ILE A 149 -3.43 14.76 4.40
C ILE A 149 -3.79 16.14 3.83
N ALA A 150 -4.82 16.81 4.35
CA ALA A 150 -5.15 18.20 3.94
C ALA A 150 -3.97 19.16 4.12
N GLN A 151 -3.25 19.05 5.25
CA GLN A 151 -2.03 19.83 5.47
C GLN A 151 -0.96 19.55 4.41
N ALA A 152 -0.79 18.28 4.04
CA ALA A 152 0.18 17.88 3.02
C ALA A 152 -0.10 18.53 1.66
N LEU A 153 -1.38 18.72 1.30
CA LEU A 153 -1.79 19.25 0.01
C LEU A 153 -1.41 20.74 -0.21
N PHE A 154 -1.13 21.50 0.85
CA PHE A 154 -0.73 22.92 0.70
C PHE A 154 0.53 23.14 -0.12
N THR A 155 1.45 22.20 -0.11
CA THR A 155 2.68 22.28 -0.90
C THR A 155 2.47 21.88 -2.35
N LYS A 156 1.26 21.44 -2.72
CA LYS A 156 0.93 20.86 -4.04
C LYS A 156 1.96 19.80 -4.45
N PRO A 157 2.18 18.79 -3.61
CA PRO A 157 3.27 17.83 -3.82
C PRO A 157 2.99 16.94 -5.03
N GLN A 158 4.04 16.50 -5.70
CA GLN A 158 3.97 15.46 -6.73
C GLN A 158 4.13 14.06 -6.13
N LEU A 159 4.74 13.96 -4.94
CA LEU A 159 4.92 12.72 -4.18
C LEU A 159 4.46 12.93 -2.73
N ILE A 160 3.52 12.09 -2.29
CA ILE A 160 3.07 12.05 -0.89
C ILE A 160 3.60 10.75 -0.26
N ILE A 161 4.20 10.86 0.92
CA ILE A 161 4.72 9.73 1.69
C ILE A 161 3.94 9.60 2.98
N LEU A 162 3.34 8.43 3.22
CA LEU A 162 2.46 8.15 4.35
C LEU A 162 3.00 6.95 5.14
N ASP A 163 3.36 7.16 6.40
CA ASP A 163 3.81 6.07 7.28
C ASP A 163 2.60 5.49 8.02
N GLU A 164 2.20 4.28 7.66
CA GLU A 164 1.08 3.52 8.22
C GLU A 164 -0.25 4.32 8.34
N PRO A 165 -0.80 4.89 7.24
CA PRO A 165 -1.89 5.87 7.28
C PRO A 165 -3.22 5.33 7.82
N THR A 166 -3.42 4.02 7.85
CA THR A 166 -4.66 3.37 8.32
C THR A 166 -4.54 2.76 9.71
N THR A 167 -3.34 2.76 10.29
CA THR A 167 -3.09 2.11 11.59
C THR A 167 -3.82 2.79 12.74
N GLY A 168 -4.59 1.98 13.49
CA GLY A 168 -5.36 2.44 14.66
C GLY A 168 -6.65 3.18 14.31
N LEU A 169 -7.10 3.10 13.07
CA LEU A 169 -8.41 3.58 12.66
C LEU A 169 -9.47 2.48 12.84
N ASP A 170 -10.71 2.89 13.02
CA ASP A 170 -11.86 2.00 12.90
C ASP A 170 -12.12 1.61 11.42
N PRO A 171 -12.91 0.57 11.14
CA PRO A 171 -13.14 0.11 9.75
C PRO A 171 -13.67 1.20 8.82
N GLN A 172 -14.51 2.10 9.31
CA GLN A 172 -15.04 3.21 8.54
C GLN A 172 -13.94 4.23 8.21
N GLY A 173 -13.12 4.62 9.17
CA GLY A 173 -11.99 5.52 8.98
C GLY A 173 -10.95 4.94 8.03
N MET A 174 -10.66 3.63 8.11
CA MET A 174 -9.80 2.92 7.17
C MET A 174 -10.35 3.03 5.73
N LYS A 175 -11.65 2.78 5.53
CA LYS A 175 -12.32 2.90 4.23
C LYS A 175 -12.22 4.33 3.67
N GLU A 176 -12.44 5.33 4.51
CA GLU A 176 -12.40 6.74 4.12
C GLU A 176 -10.99 7.18 3.70
N VAL A 177 -9.96 6.82 4.49
CA VAL A 177 -8.55 7.14 4.16
C VAL A 177 -8.12 6.42 2.89
N ARG A 178 -8.49 5.14 2.70
CA ARG A 178 -8.23 4.41 1.45
C ARG A 178 -8.88 5.06 0.23
N GLY A 179 -10.15 5.43 0.36
CA GLY A 179 -10.88 6.13 -0.71
C GLY A 179 -10.16 7.42 -1.12
N LEU A 180 -9.75 8.22 -0.13
CA LEU A 180 -9.00 9.44 -0.35
C LEU A 180 -7.64 9.20 -1.05
N ILE A 181 -6.87 8.17 -0.62
CA ILE A 181 -5.60 7.81 -1.27
C ILE A 181 -5.82 7.47 -2.74
N LYS A 182 -6.85 6.67 -3.06
CA LYS A 182 -7.19 6.31 -4.45
C LYS A 182 -7.56 7.54 -5.27
N GLU A 183 -8.44 8.40 -4.75
CA GLU A 183 -8.86 9.64 -5.41
C GLU A 183 -7.66 10.55 -5.72
N LEU A 184 -6.78 10.78 -4.76
CA LEU A 184 -5.59 11.59 -4.95
C LEU A 184 -4.67 11.03 -6.06
N ALA A 185 -4.54 9.72 -6.17
CA ALA A 185 -3.74 9.10 -7.22
C ALA A 185 -4.45 9.12 -8.58
N SER A 186 -5.71 8.66 -8.66
CA SER A 186 -6.42 8.47 -9.92
C SER A 186 -6.93 9.77 -10.54
N GLU A 187 -7.46 10.70 -9.73
CA GLU A 187 -8.11 11.91 -10.22
C GLU A 187 -7.17 13.11 -10.23
N ARG A 188 -6.20 13.14 -9.31
CA ARG A 188 -5.24 14.26 -9.21
C ARG A 188 -3.84 13.91 -9.71
N GLY A 189 -3.62 12.68 -10.18
CA GLY A 189 -2.34 12.24 -10.75
C GLY A 189 -1.17 12.25 -9.76
N MET A 190 -1.46 12.20 -8.45
CA MET A 190 -0.43 12.22 -7.43
C MET A 190 0.24 10.85 -7.31
N THR A 191 1.55 10.83 -7.08
CA THR A 191 2.27 9.62 -6.71
C THR A 191 2.23 9.47 -5.20
N ILE A 192 1.86 8.28 -4.71
CA ILE A 192 1.73 8.02 -3.28
C ILE A 192 2.64 6.86 -2.89
N PHE A 193 3.51 7.09 -1.92
CA PHE A 193 4.29 6.05 -1.26
C PHE A 193 3.70 5.85 0.14
N LEU A 194 3.25 4.66 0.46
CA LEU A 194 2.75 4.37 1.79
C LEU A 194 3.40 3.12 2.38
N SER A 195 3.55 3.09 3.70
CA SER A 195 3.92 1.87 4.41
C SER A 195 2.68 1.19 4.99
N SER A 196 2.71 -0.13 5.07
CA SER A 196 1.70 -0.92 5.77
C SER A 196 2.30 -2.22 6.32
N HIS A 197 1.66 -2.76 7.35
CA HIS A 197 1.86 -4.13 7.80
C HIS A 197 0.62 -5.00 7.56
N LEU A 198 -0.45 -4.42 7.00
CA LEU A 198 -1.73 -5.07 6.73
C LEU A 198 -1.85 -5.38 5.24
N LEU A 199 -1.78 -6.65 4.90
CA LEU A 199 -1.82 -7.14 3.52
C LEU A 199 -3.15 -6.84 2.82
N SER A 200 -4.26 -7.00 3.54
CA SER A 200 -5.60 -6.68 3.03
C SER A 200 -5.77 -5.20 2.64
N GLU A 201 -5.04 -4.29 3.29
CA GLU A 201 -5.04 -2.88 2.93
C GLU A 201 -4.30 -2.65 1.60
N VAL A 202 -3.18 -3.36 1.40
CA VAL A 202 -2.36 -3.25 0.19
C VAL A 202 -3.14 -3.68 -1.05
N GLU A 203 -3.82 -4.83 -0.99
CA GLU A 203 -4.66 -5.34 -2.08
C GLU A 203 -5.73 -4.34 -2.52
N LEU A 204 -6.26 -3.60 -1.55
CA LEU A 204 -7.35 -2.66 -1.81
C LEU A 204 -6.88 -1.33 -2.40
N VAL A 205 -5.61 -0.94 -2.24
CA VAL A 205 -5.16 0.42 -2.56
C VAL A 205 -4.00 0.46 -3.53
N ALA A 206 -3.03 -0.47 -3.41
CA ALA A 206 -1.76 -0.37 -4.08
C ALA A 206 -1.81 -0.82 -5.54
N THR A 207 -1.10 -0.09 -6.41
CA THR A 207 -0.81 -0.51 -7.78
C THR A 207 0.45 -1.37 -7.83
N ARG A 208 1.48 -0.94 -7.08
CA ARG A 208 2.75 -1.65 -6.92
C ARG A 208 3.10 -1.78 -5.45
N MET A 209 3.89 -2.79 -5.14
CA MET A 209 4.40 -2.97 -3.78
C MET A 209 5.86 -3.40 -3.76
N ALA A 210 6.49 -3.15 -2.62
CA ALA A 210 7.75 -3.79 -2.25
C ALA A 210 7.59 -4.42 -0.86
N VAL A 211 8.06 -5.66 -0.71
CA VAL A 211 8.02 -6.40 0.56
C VAL A 211 9.39 -6.34 1.20
N ILE A 212 9.43 -5.85 2.44
CA ILE A 212 10.65 -5.80 3.25
C ILE A 212 10.54 -6.71 4.47
N ASN A 213 11.60 -7.44 4.76
CA ASN A 213 11.74 -8.23 5.98
C ASN A 213 13.16 -8.08 6.53
N ARG A 214 13.29 -7.86 7.85
CA ARG A 214 14.60 -7.72 8.55
C ARG A 214 15.57 -6.72 7.89
N GLY A 215 15.04 -5.68 7.26
CA GLY A 215 15.81 -4.64 6.60
C GLY A 215 16.20 -4.94 5.16
N GLU A 216 15.85 -6.08 4.60
CA GLU A 216 16.16 -6.49 3.23
C GLU A 216 14.91 -6.52 2.35
N LEU A 217 15.06 -6.15 1.08
CA LEU A 217 14.00 -6.22 0.07
C LEU A 217 13.81 -7.67 -0.39
N ILE A 218 12.60 -8.19 -0.24
CA ILE A 218 12.27 -9.57 -0.61
C ILE A 218 11.66 -9.64 -2.01
N ALA A 219 10.74 -8.73 -2.33
CA ALA A 219 10.06 -8.68 -3.62
C ALA A 219 9.63 -7.25 -3.94
N GLN A 220 9.56 -6.92 -5.24
CA GLN A 220 9.00 -5.66 -5.74
C GLN A 220 8.37 -5.87 -7.10
N GLY A 221 7.20 -5.26 -7.34
CA GLY A 221 6.49 -5.33 -8.61
C GLY A 221 5.06 -4.84 -8.54
N PHE A 222 4.31 -5.03 -9.62
CA PHE A 222 2.87 -4.85 -9.58
C PHE A 222 2.23 -5.82 -8.60
N VAL A 223 1.23 -5.36 -7.85
CA VAL A 223 0.49 -6.23 -6.91
C VAL A 223 -0.11 -7.42 -7.65
N SER A 224 -0.74 -7.20 -8.80
CA SER A 224 -1.29 -8.26 -9.64
C SER A 224 -0.24 -9.29 -10.07
N GLU A 225 0.92 -8.84 -10.58
CA GLU A 225 1.97 -9.76 -11.06
C GLU A 225 2.61 -10.58 -9.94
N LEU A 226 2.82 -9.96 -8.77
CA LEU A 226 3.38 -10.67 -7.62
C LEU A 226 2.40 -11.72 -7.09
N LEU A 227 1.12 -11.45 -7.23
CA LEU A 227 0.06 -12.39 -6.92
C LEU A 227 -0.10 -13.48 -8.00
N ASP A 228 0.08 -13.19 -9.29
CA ASP A 228 -0.17 -14.14 -10.40
C ASP A 228 0.94 -15.17 -10.62
N LYS A 229 2.11 -15.01 -9.99
CA LYS A 229 3.25 -15.93 -10.18
C LYS A 229 3.13 -17.28 -9.47
N GLU A 230 2.17 -17.44 -8.57
CA GLU A 230 2.00 -18.68 -7.82
C GLU A 230 0.70 -19.40 -8.15
N PRO A 231 0.67 -20.74 -8.02
CA PRO A 231 -0.56 -21.51 -8.13
C PRO A 231 -1.61 -21.00 -7.15
N MET A 232 -2.80 -20.76 -7.62
CA MET A 232 -3.88 -20.18 -6.82
C MET A 232 -4.70 -21.27 -6.14
N GLU A 233 -4.96 -21.13 -4.85
CA GLU A 233 -5.90 -22.00 -4.13
C GLU A 233 -7.33 -21.48 -4.28
N TYR A 234 -8.26 -22.39 -4.47
CA TYR A 234 -9.68 -22.09 -4.61
C TYR A 234 -10.48 -22.94 -3.66
N SER A 235 -11.51 -22.33 -3.08
CA SER A 235 -12.59 -23.05 -2.42
C SER A 235 -13.80 -23.03 -3.34
N ILE A 236 -14.23 -24.20 -3.76
CA ILE A 236 -15.40 -24.35 -4.61
C ILE A 236 -16.46 -25.17 -3.88
N GLN A 237 -17.71 -24.78 -4.01
CA GLN A 237 -18.83 -25.57 -3.54
C GLN A 237 -19.56 -26.12 -4.75
N VAL A 238 -19.68 -27.43 -4.83
CA VAL A 238 -20.16 -28.16 -6.02
C VAL A 238 -21.12 -29.28 -5.68
N SER A 239 -21.95 -29.64 -6.63
CA SER A 239 -22.86 -30.79 -6.54
C SER A 239 -22.97 -31.49 -7.91
N PRO A 240 -22.87 -32.84 -7.96
CA PRO A 240 -22.50 -33.79 -6.89
C PRO A 240 -20.99 -33.78 -6.59
N LEU A 241 -20.63 -33.93 -5.31
CA LEU A 241 -19.24 -33.82 -4.84
C LEU A 241 -18.35 -34.93 -5.40
N ASP A 242 -18.76 -36.21 -5.32
CA ASP A 242 -17.94 -37.36 -5.74
C ASP A 242 -17.58 -37.31 -7.22
N SER A 243 -18.54 -36.92 -8.09
CA SER A 243 -18.31 -36.76 -9.51
C SER A 243 -17.33 -35.63 -9.81
N ALA A 244 -17.43 -34.50 -9.07
CA ALA A 244 -16.52 -33.39 -9.21
C ALA A 244 -15.09 -33.78 -8.82
N VAL A 245 -14.90 -34.49 -7.71
CA VAL A 245 -13.59 -35.00 -7.21
C VAL A 245 -12.96 -35.92 -8.26
N GLU A 246 -13.73 -36.84 -8.82
CA GLU A 246 -13.23 -37.76 -9.86
C GLU A 246 -12.78 -37.05 -11.13
N LEU A 247 -13.57 -36.06 -11.58
CA LEU A 247 -13.25 -35.24 -12.77
C LEU A 247 -12.01 -34.38 -12.54
N LEU A 248 -11.93 -33.72 -11.40
CA LEU A 248 -10.80 -32.86 -11.04
C LEU A 248 -9.49 -33.66 -10.88
N GLY A 249 -9.57 -34.90 -10.37
CA GLY A 249 -8.42 -35.76 -10.25
C GLY A 249 -7.79 -36.19 -11.59
N LYS A 250 -8.48 -35.99 -12.72
CA LYS A 250 -7.96 -36.27 -14.08
C LYS A 250 -7.17 -35.08 -14.66
N LEU A 251 -7.26 -33.88 -14.05
CA LEU A 251 -6.61 -32.66 -14.54
C LEU A 251 -5.19 -32.55 -13.96
N THR A 252 -4.19 -32.41 -14.82
CA THR A 252 -2.77 -32.33 -14.41
C THR A 252 -2.40 -30.97 -13.80
N TRP A 253 -3.18 -29.94 -14.12
CA TRP A 253 -2.99 -28.55 -13.65
C TRP A 253 -3.86 -28.20 -12.42
N VAL A 254 -4.55 -29.21 -11.84
CA VAL A 254 -5.31 -29.10 -10.59
C VAL A 254 -4.74 -30.05 -9.56
N LYS A 255 -4.54 -29.57 -8.35
CA LYS A 255 -4.18 -30.39 -7.18
C LYS A 255 -5.27 -30.26 -6.13
N LEU A 256 -5.95 -31.36 -5.83
CA LEU A 256 -6.91 -31.46 -4.73
C LEU A 256 -6.19 -31.35 -3.39
N LEU A 257 -6.71 -30.53 -2.47
CA LEU A 257 -6.20 -30.34 -1.12
C LEU A 257 -7.12 -31.01 -0.09
N SER A 258 -8.44 -30.74 -0.18
CA SER A 258 -9.47 -31.39 0.63
C SER A 258 -10.80 -31.42 -0.12
N ALA A 259 -11.69 -32.35 0.28
CA ALA A 259 -13.05 -32.44 -0.25
C ALA A 259 -13.97 -32.98 0.84
N GLU A 260 -14.80 -32.12 1.43
CA GLU A 260 -15.69 -32.44 2.52
C GLU A 260 -16.96 -31.55 2.45
N ASP A 261 -18.11 -32.06 2.86
CA ASP A 261 -19.38 -31.33 2.99
C ASP A 261 -19.81 -30.52 1.76
N GLY A 262 -19.60 -31.08 0.54
CA GLY A 262 -19.95 -30.37 -0.71
C GLY A 262 -18.96 -29.28 -1.10
N LYS A 263 -17.87 -29.12 -0.36
CA LYS A 263 -16.81 -28.12 -0.57
C LYS A 263 -15.52 -28.81 -0.97
N ILE A 264 -14.85 -28.29 -1.97
CA ILE A 264 -13.53 -28.75 -2.42
C ILE A 264 -12.56 -27.59 -2.28
N GLU A 265 -11.43 -27.87 -1.63
CA GLU A 265 -10.25 -26.99 -1.65
C GLU A 265 -9.24 -27.55 -2.64
N LEU A 266 -8.79 -26.72 -3.55
CA LEU A 266 -7.90 -27.15 -4.63
C LEU A 266 -6.94 -26.05 -5.03
N ARG A 267 -5.80 -26.46 -5.55
CA ARG A 267 -4.80 -25.56 -6.12
C ARG A 267 -4.81 -25.67 -7.63
N VAL A 268 -4.85 -24.53 -8.33
CA VAL A 268 -4.92 -24.43 -9.78
C VAL A 268 -3.68 -23.70 -10.29
N GLU A 269 -3.08 -24.20 -11.36
CA GLU A 269 -1.99 -23.51 -12.02
C GLU A 269 -2.42 -22.16 -12.59
N PRO A 270 -1.52 -21.16 -12.68
CA PRO A 270 -1.84 -19.81 -13.15
C PRO A 270 -2.55 -19.82 -14.53
N GLY A 271 -3.60 -19.01 -14.65
CA GLY A 271 -4.34 -18.85 -15.90
C GLY A 271 -5.49 -19.83 -16.15
N HIS A 272 -5.60 -20.92 -15.39
CA HIS A 272 -6.60 -21.98 -15.62
C HIS A 272 -7.92 -21.85 -14.85
N ALA A 273 -8.08 -20.81 -14.01
CA ALA A 273 -9.28 -20.66 -13.19
C ALA A 273 -10.60 -20.60 -13.99
N SER A 274 -10.61 -19.81 -15.08
CA SER A 274 -11.78 -19.70 -15.96
C SER A 274 -12.04 -21.00 -16.73
N GLU A 275 -10.99 -21.74 -17.05
CA GLU A 275 -11.07 -23.06 -17.70
C GLU A 275 -11.64 -24.11 -16.74
N LEU A 276 -11.22 -24.09 -15.47
CA LEU A 276 -11.73 -24.96 -14.42
C LEU A 276 -13.25 -24.80 -14.24
N ASN A 277 -13.73 -23.58 -14.10
CA ASN A 277 -15.17 -23.34 -13.94
C ASN A 277 -15.95 -23.84 -15.15
N ARG A 278 -15.46 -23.54 -16.35
CA ARG A 278 -16.08 -24.02 -17.61
C ARG A 278 -16.07 -25.54 -17.70
N PHE A 279 -14.96 -26.18 -17.30
CA PHE A 279 -14.81 -27.63 -17.29
C PHE A 279 -15.84 -28.29 -16.38
N LEU A 280 -16.00 -27.81 -15.15
CA LEU A 280 -16.99 -28.36 -14.22
C LEU A 280 -18.42 -28.24 -14.77
N VAL A 281 -18.81 -27.06 -15.21
CA VAL A 281 -20.15 -26.81 -15.75
C VAL A 281 -20.42 -27.65 -17.01
N SER A 282 -19.44 -27.80 -17.91
CA SER A 282 -19.59 -28.61 -19.12
C SER A 282 -19.67 -30.13 -18.88
N ASN A 283 -19.34 -30.59 -17.67
CA ASN A 283 -19.48 -31.98 -17.23
C ASN A 283 -20.63 -32.16 -16.23
N ASP A 284 -21.66 -31.31 -16.31
CA ASP A 284 -22.87 -31.36 -15.50
C ASP A 284 -22.64 -31.25 -13.99
N ILE A 285 -21.56 -30.60 -13.56
CA ILE A 285 -21.31 -30.25 -12.17
C ILE A 285 -21.88 -28.86 -11.89
N GLU A 286 -22.80 -28.77 -10.96
CA GLU A 286 -23.34 -27.51 -10.48
C GLU A 286 -22.30 -26.81 -9.59
N VAL A 287 -21.87 -25.62 -9.95
CA VAL A 287 -20.93 -24.80 -9.16
C VAL A 287 -21.73 -23.76 -8.40
N LEU A 288 -21.90 -23.98 -7.11
CA LEU A 288 -22.68 -23.09 -6.20
C LEU A 288 -21.84 -21.89 -5.76
N SER A 289 -20.52 -22.08 -5.59
CA SER A 289 -19.61 -21.01 -5.28
C SER A 289 -18.20 -21.32 -5.79
N PHE A 290 -17.44 -20.27 -6.11
CA PHE A 290 -16.08 -20.37 -6.61
C PHE A 290 -15.28 -19.18 -6.08
N TYR A 291 -14.56 -19.39 -4.98
CA TYR A 291 -13.80 -18.34 -4.30
C TYR A 291 -12.30 -18.60 -4.39
N PRO A 292 -11.50 -17.65 -4.87
CA PRO A 292 -10.06 -17.74 -4.73
C PRO A 292 -9.67 -17.65 -3.24
N HIS A 293 -8.92 -18.63 -2.77
CA HIS A 293 -8.27 -18.62 -1.46
C HIS A 293 -6.84 -18.07 -1.59
N ARG A 294 -6.73 -16.91 -2.19
CA ARG A 294 -5.47 -16.21 -2.27
C ARG A 294 -5.54 -14.96 -1.43
N THR A 295 -4.76 -14.95 -0.39
CA THR A 295 -4.50 -13.73 0.34
C THR A 295 -3.04 -13.34 0.08
N LEU A 296 -2.76 -12.04 -0.04
CA LEU A 296 -1.39 -11.53 0.08
C LEU A 296 -0.71 -12.11 1.33
N GLU A 297 -1.49 -12.56 2.30
CA GLU A 297 -1.05 -13.16 3.55
C GLU A 297 -0.30 -14.49 3.30
N ASP A 298 -0.84 -15.37 2.45
CA ASP A 298 -0.17 -16.63 2.10
C ASP A 298 1.12 -16.40 1.31
N PHE A 299 1.09 -15.45 0.38
CA PHE A 299 2.29 -15.00 -0.34
C PHE A 299 3.33 -14.44 0.64
N PHE A 300 2.92 -13.58 1.56
CA PHE A 300 3.80 -12.95 2.51
C PHE A 300 4.42 -13.96 3.49
N LEU A 301 3.64 -14.88 4.03
CA LEU A 301 4.11 -15.93 4.94
C LEU A 301 5.18 -16.78 4.26
N LYS A 302 4.93 -17.24 3.04
CA LYS A 302 5.91 -18.05 2.28
C LYS A 302 7.24 -17.33 2.05
N ILE A 303 7.21 -16.06 1.58
CA ILE A 303 8.44 -15.33 1.28
C ILE A 303 9.17 -14.86 2.54
N THR A 304 8.47 -14.77 3.68
CA THR A 304 9.07 -14.37 4.96
C THR A 304 9.53 -15.57 5.79
N GLU A 305 8.87 -16.73 5.72
CA GLU A 305 9.25 -17.97 6.39
C GLU A 305 10.43 -18.65 5.70
N GLY A 306 10.53 -18.58 4.37
CA GLY A 306 11.69 -19.08 3.61
C GLY A 306 13.02 -18.39 3.94
N THR A 307 12.99 -17.27 4.67
CA THR A 307 14.17 -16.55 5.19
C THR A 307 14.53 -16.95 6.63
N SER A 308 13.88 -17.97 7.21
CA SER A 308 14.08 -18.38 8.62
C SER A 308 15.09 -19.53 8.79
N GLU A 309 15.58 -20.11 7.70
CA GLU A 309 16.63 -21.15 7.72
C GLU A 309 17.92 -20.63 7.08
N ILE A 310 18.70 -19.84 7.82
CA ILE A 310 20.17 -19.77 7.74
C ILE A 310 20.73 -19.20 9.05
#